data_e5a9a63927f16ea18d287c594b383c3d
#
_entry.id   e5a9a63927f16ea18d287c594b383c3d
#
_cell.length_a   1.000
_cell.length_b   1.000
_cell.length_c   1.000
_cell.angle_alpha   90.00
_cell.angle_beta   90.00
_cell.angle_gamma   90.00
#
_symmetry.space_group_name_H-M   'P 1'
#
loop_
_entity.id
_entity.type
_entity.pdbx_description
1 polymer ?
#
loop_
_entity_poly.entity_id
_entity_poly.type
_entity_poly.pdbx_seq_one_letter_code
_entity_poly.pdbx_strand_id
1 'polypeptide(L)'
;MNTIYLLTMEYISTRGKSKNLQFEDVLLTGLAPDGGLYVPKEWPLLNYNELKNTDYHKIAAEILHPFLSSFVSYNDLIKLTENAYRSFETKEMAPLVQLEENRYILELFHGPTLAFKDFAMLLLAELFDLSLKKRNEKITIIGATSGDTGSAAIEAFKNSQNVNVFIFFPKGRVSEVQRKQMTTTDGSNIFPIEIDGTFDDCQNIVKDLF
;
A
#
# COMPACT_ATOMS: atom_id res chain seq x y z
N MET A 1 27.09 -12.35 22.58
CA MET A 1 25.99 -11.35 22.53
C MET A 1 26.49 -10.18 21.68
N ASN A 2 26.27 -10.23 20.38
CA ASN A 2 26.55 -9.09 19.51
C ASN A 2 25.31 -8.19 19.56
N THR A 3 25.40 -7.10 20.28
CA THR A 3 24.44 -6.00 20.20
C THR A 3 24.60 -5.38 18.81
N ILE A 4 23.84 -5.89 17.83
CA ILE A 4 23.69 -5.21 16.57
C ILE A 4 22.87 -3.96 16.91
N TYR A 5 23.53 -2.80 16.97
CA TYR A 5 22.86 -1.53 16.88
C TYR A 5 22.08 -1.57 15.54
N LEU A 6 20.79 -1.82 15.61
CA LEU A 6 19.89 -1.59 14.49
C LEU A 6 19.95 -0.09 14.19
N LEU A 7 20.87 0.27 13.28
CA LEU A 7 20.86 1.58 12.66
C LEU A 7 19.45 1.71 12.06
N THR A 8 18.69 2.68 12.55
CA THR A 8 17.34 2.95 12.03
C THR A 8 17.45 3.24 10.54
N MET A 9 16.64 2.54 9.73
CA MET A 9 16.63 2.72 8.28
C MET A 9 16.38 4.17 7.93
N GLU A 10 17.29 4.78 7.17
CA GLU A 10 17.11 6.10 6.55
C GLU A 10 16.61 5.96 5.12
N TYR A 11 15.82 6.92 4.69
CA TYR A 11 15.31 7.03 3.33
C TYR A 11 15.88 8.27 2.66
N ILE A 12 16.33 8.11 1.43
CA ILE A 12 16.95 9.16 0.62
C ILE A 12 16.11 9.45 -0.62
N SER A 13 16.10 10.70 -1.09
CA SER A 13 15.47 11.02 -2.36
C SER A 13 16.27 10.48 -3.54
N THR A 14 15.57 9.92 -4.53
CA THR A 14 16.19 9.48 -5.80
C THR A 14 16.86 10.62 -6.58
N ARG A 15 16.53 11.89 -6.28
CA ARG A 15 17.18 13.08 -6.86
C ARG A 15 18.29 13.65 -5.98
N GLY A 16 18.40 13.16 -4.74
CA GLY A 16 19.50 13.47 -3.83
C GLY A 16 19.56 14.91 -3.32
N LYS A 17 18.48 15.71 -3.48
CA LYS A 17 18.45 17.13 -3.05
C LYS A 17 17.55 17.36 -1.84
N SER A 18 16.83 16.35 -1.38
CA SER A 18 16.00 16.41 -0.18
C SER A 18 16.73 15.81 1.02
N LYS A 19 16.36 16.25 2.22
CA LYS A 19 16.90 15.66 3.46
C LYS A 19 16.48 14.19 3.59
N ASN A 20 17.30 13.40 4.27
CA ASN A 20 16.95 12.04 4.64
C ASN A 20 15.79 12.04 5.62
N LEU A 21 14.90 11.06 5.53
CA LEU A 21 13.74 10.90 6.39
C LEU A 21 13.74 9.51 7.05
N GLN A 22 12.97 9.37 8.11
CA GLN A 22 12.58 8.09 8.69
C GLN A 22 11.29 7.59 8.01
N PHE A 23 10.98 6.29 8.14
CA PHE A 23 9.86 5.67 7.44
C PHE A 23 8.52 6.40 7.65
N GLU A 24 8.18 6.78 8.88
CA GLU A 24 6.89 7.42 9.18
C GLU A 24 6.73 8.76 8.44
N ASP A 25 7.79 9.55 8.35
CA ASP A 25 7.76 10.81 7.61
C ASP A 25 7.67 10.57 6.10
N VAL A 26 8.34 9.53 5.58
CA VAL A 26 8.22 9.12 4.17
C VAL A 26 6.78 8.70 3.84
N LEU A 27 6.17 7.90 4.72
CA LEU A 27 4.79 7.42 4.56
C LEU A 27 3.81 8.58 4.36
N LEU A 28 3.95 9.65 5.16
CA LEU A 28 3.03 10.80 5.13
C LEU A 28 3.40 11.85 4.09
N THR A 29 4.66 11.90 3.64
CA THR A 29 5.12 12.90 2.66
C THR A 29 4.76 12.51 1.22
N GLY A 30 4.75 11.23 0.89
CA GLY A 30 4.53 10.72 -0.47
C GLY A 30 5.71 11.01 -1.40
N LEU A 31 5.78 12.19 -2.01
CA LEU A 31 6.89 12.62 -2.87
C LEU A 31 7.91 13.45 -2.10
N ALA A 32 9.19 13.31 -2.47
CA ALA A 32 10.23 14.18 -1.94
C ALA A 32 10.08 15.62 -2.47
N PRO A 33 10.42 16.68 -1.67
CA PRO A 33 10.32 18.07 -2.08
C PRO A 33 11.08 18.44 -3.37
N ASP A 34 12.09 17.65 -3.73
CA ASP A 34 12.82 17.81 -4.98
C ASP A 34 12.16 17.10 -6.18
N GLY A 35 10.96 16.54 -5.98
CA GLY A 35 10.19 15.77 -6.98
C GLY A 35 10.72 14.36 -7.21
N GLY A 36 11.63 13.88 -6.35
CA GLY A 36 12.08 12.49 -6.33
C GLY A 36 11.14 11.57 -5.54
N LEU A 37 11.48 10.28 -5.52
CA LEU A 37 10.89 9.29 -4.64
C LEU A 37 11.84 9.02 -3.46
N TYR A 38 11.30 8.70 -2.30
CA TYR A 38 12.11 8.19 -1.21
C TYR A 38 12.35 6.69 -1.38
N VAL A 39 13.61 6.29 -1.27
CA VAL A 39 14.05 4.88 -1.31
C VAL A 39 14.91 4.58 -0.09
N PRO A 40 14.97 3.33 0.39
CA PRO A 40 15.88 2.96 1.46
C PRO A 40 17.32 3.31 1.09
N LYS A 41 18.06 3.88 2.01
CA LYS A 41 19.50 4.20 1.83
C LYS A 41 20.34 2.95 1.69
N GLU A 42 19.95 1.89 2.37
CA GLU A 42 20.60 0.58 2.35
C GLU A 42 19.55 -0.51 2.19
N TRP A 43 19.91 -1.62 1.52
CA TRP A 43 19.03 -2.76 1.33
C TRP A 43 19.42 -3.85 2.34
N PRO A 44 18.52 -4.22 3.26
CA PRO A 44 18.80 -5.27 4.23
C PRO A 44 18.94 -6.64 3.54
N LEU A 45 19.84 -7.46 4.08
CA LEU A 45 19.94 -8.86 3.67
C LEU A 45 18.88 -9.68 4.40
N LEU A 46 18.13 -10.48 3.66
CA LEU A 46 17.09 -11.35 4.18
C LEU A 46 17.58 -12.81 4.21
N ASN A 47 17.24 -13.52 5.28
CA ASN A 47 17.50 -14.95 5.39
C ASN A 47 16.30 -15.76 4.87
N TYR A 48 16.29 -16.09 3.59
CA TYR A 48 15.20 -16.84 2.95
C TYR A 48 14.93 -18.22 3.56
N ASN A 49 15.89 -18.82 4.26
CA ASN A 49 15.68 -20.13 4.87
C ASN A 49 14.72 -20.08 6.07
N GLU A 50 14.63 -18.94 6.75
CA GLU A 50 13.73 -18.72 7.87
C GLU A 50 12.28 -18.46 7.41
N LEU A 51 12.07 -18.15 6.13
CA LEU A 51 10.75 -17.86 5.57
C LEU A 51 10.00 -19.11 5.08
N LYS A 52 10.64 -20.27 5.04
CA LYS A 52 10.03 -21.51 4.53
C LYS A 52 8.93 -22.02 5.46
N ASN A 53 7.80 -22.44 4.87
CA ASN A 53 6.65 -23.02 5.56
C ASN A 53 6.03 -22.11 6.65
N THR A 54 6.11 -20.82 6.44
CA THR A 54 5.58 -19.79 7.34
C THR A 54 4.33 -19.15 6.71
N ASP A 55 3.37 -18.75 7.53
CA ASP A 55 2.18 -18.03 7.05
C ASP A 55 2.57 -16.71 6.38
N TYR A 56 1.85 -16.32 5.32
CA TYR A 56 2.17 -15.16 4.49
C TYR A 56 2.33 -13.86 5.30
N HIS A 57 1.45 -13.59 6.26
CA HIS A 57 1.53 -12.38 7.08
C HIS A 57 2.83 -12.30 7.91
N LYS A 58 3.35 -13.44 8.37
CA LYS A 58 4.64 -13.50 9.07
C LYS A 58 5.81 -13.29 8.13
N ILE A 59 5.73 -13.87 6.90
CA ILE A 59 6.72 -13.61 5.85
C ILE A 59 6.74 -12.11 5.53
N ALA A 60 5.58 -11.49 5.36
CA ALA A 60 5.47 -10.06 5.11
C ALA A 60 6.08 -9.22 6.25
N ALA A 61 5.79 -9.58 7.51
CA ALA A 61 6.36 -8.88 8.67
C ALA A 61 7.88 -9.04 8.72
N GLU A 62 8.43 -10.23 8.47
CA GLU A 62 9.87 -10.49 8.46
C GLU A 62 10.60 -9.68 7.39
N ILE A 63 10.05 -9.66 6.17
CA ILE A 63 10.61 -8.91 5.04
C ILE A 63 10.55 -7.40 5.29
N LEU A 64 9.46 -6.91 5.86
CA LEU A 64 9.21 -5.48 6.01
C LEU A 64 9.84 -4.87 7.27
N HIS A 65 10.01 -5.65 8.34
CA HIS A 65 10.48 -5.12 9.61
C HIS A 65 11.81 -4.35 9.52
N PRO A 66 12.83 -4.78 8.78
CA PRO A 66 14.07 -4.01 8.64
C PRO A 66 13.86 -2.59 8.09
N PHE A 67 12.84 -2.41 7.23
CA PHE A 67 12.49 -1.11 6.65
C PHE A 67 11.66 -0.22 7.59
N LEU A 68 10.94 -0.84 8.52
CA LEU A 68 9.90 -0.20 9.35
C LEU A 68 10.30 -0.12 10.84
N SER A 69 11.46 -0.64 11.22
CA SER A 69 11.88 -0.84 12.61
C SER A 69 11.94 0.43 13.46
N SER A 70 12.11 1.61 12.85
CA SER A 70 12.04 2.91 13.54
C SER A 70 10.60 3.34 13.86
N PHE A 71 9.59 2.73 13.22
CA PHE A 71 8.20 3.12 13.29
C PHE A 71 7.32 2.13 14.06
N VAL A 72 7.51 0.84 13.86
CA VAL A 72 6.68 -0.22 14.43
C VAL A 72 7.52 -1.38 14.95
N SER A 73 7.13 -1.96 16.09
CA SER A 73 7.76 -3.16 16.61
C SER A 73 7.46 -4.38 15.74
N TYR A 74 8.33 -5.41 15.77
CA TYR A 74 8.09 -6.64 15.02
C TYR A 74 6.76 -7.32 15.39
N ASN A 75 6.44 -7.38 16.68
CA ASN A 75 5.19 -8.02 17.15
C ASN A 75 3.93 -7.24 16.70
N ASP A 76 4.01 -5.92 16.65
CA ASP A 76 2.89 -5.11 16.17
C ASP A 76 2.79 -5.17 14.65
N LEU A 77 3.92 -5.26 13.92
CA LEU A 77 3.92 -5.45 12.48
C LEU A 77 3.28 -6.79 12.08
N ILE A 78 3.52 -7.89 12.83
CA ILE A 78 2.80 -9.16 12.62
C ILE A 78 1.28 -8.96 12.72
N LYS A 79 0.80 -8.23 13.72
CA LYS A 79 -0.65 -7.94 13.85
C LYS A 79 -1.19 -7.10 12.69
N LEU A 80 -0.43 -6.08 12.27
CA LEU A 80 -0.82 -5.24 11.12
C LEU A 80 -0.90 -6.05 9.83
N THR A 81 0.08 -6.90 9.56
CA THR A 81 0.07 -7.76 8.38
C THR A 81 -1.04 -8.83 8.45
N GLU A 82 -1.32 -9.39 9.64
CA GLU A 82 -2.44 -10.31 9.84
C GLU A 82 -3.79 -9.60 9.57
N ASN A 83 -3.99 -8.41 10.10
CA ASN A 83 -5.19 -7.61 9.85
C ASN A 83 -5.34 -7.25 8.37
N ALA A 84 -4.27 -6.77 7.74
CA ALA A 84 -4.28 -6.37 6.34
C ALA A 84 -4.71 -7.51 5.41
N TYR A 85 -4.21 -8.71 5.67
CA TYR A 85 -4.41 -9.85 4.76
C TYR A 85 -5.54 -10.79 5.14
N ARG A 86 -6.28 -10.53 6.21
CA ARG A 86 -7.41 -11.38 6.66
C ARG A 86 -8.57 -11.51 5.67
N SER A 87 -8.68 -10.56 4.74
CA SER A 87 -9.75 -10.52 3.72
C SER A 87 -9.42 -11.32 2.46
N PHE A 88 -8.24 -11.92 2.38
CA PHE A 88 -7.90 -12.80 1.26
C PHE A 88 -8.66 -14.13 1.35
N GLU A 89 -9.12 -14.63 0.22
CA GLU A 89 -9.93 -15.85 0.14
C GLU A 89 -9.13 -17.14 0.31
N THR A 90 -7.83 -17.10 -0.05
CA THR A 90 -6.95 -18.27 -0.01
C THR A 90 -5.88 -18.13 1.06
N LYS A 91 -5.53 -19.25 1.70
CA LYS A 91 -4.48 -19.27 2.72
C LYS A 91 -3.11 -18.91 2.17
N GLU A 92 -2.81 -19.34 0.95
CA GLU A 92 -1.55 -19.06 0.26
C GLU A 92 -1.45 -17.60 -0.21
N MET A 93 -2.57 -16.88 -0.31
CA MET A 93 -2.72 -15.50 -0.80
C MET A 93 -2.19 -15.27 -2.22
N ALA A 94 -1.03 -15.82 -2.55
CA ALA A 94 -0.40 -15.76 -3.87
C ALA A 94 0.02 -17.18 -4.30
N PRO A 95 -0.93 -18.06 -4.65
CA PRO A 95 -0.63 -19.42 -5.08
C PRO A 95 0.20 -19.43 -6.36
N LEU A 96 1.16 -20.37 -6.42
CA LEU A 96 1.93 -20.63 -7.62
C LEU A 96 1.34 -21.86 -8.32
N VAL A 97 0.57 -21.64 -9.37
CA VAL A 97 -0.12 -22.68 -10.14
C VAL A 97 0.74 -23.14 -11.31
N GLN A 98 1.04 -24.44 -11.36
CA GLN A 98 1.77 -25.02 -12.48
C GLN A 98 0.80 -25.28 -13.65
N LEU A 99 1.09 -24.72 -14.82
CA LEU A 99 0.33 -24.94 -16.05
C LEU A 99 0.88 -26.11 -16.87
N GLU A 100 2.20 -26.14 -17.01
CA GLU A 100 2.96 -27.12 -17.78
C GLU A 100 4.33 -27.35 -17.11
N GLU A 101 5.11 -28.28 -17.62
CA GLU A 101 6.50 -28.45 -17.17
C GLU A 101 7.27 -27.13 -17.34
N ASN A 102 7.84 -26.61 -16.22
CA ASN A 102 8.59 -25.36 -16.15
C ASN A 102 7.79 -24.08 -16.46
N ARG A 103 6.44 -24.14 -16.47
CA ARG A 103 5.57 -22.97 -16.62
C ARG A 103 4.64 -22.81 -15.44
N TYR A 104 4.67 -21.65 -14.82
CA TYR A 104 3.89 -21.34 -13.63
C TYR A 104 3.19 -19.99 -13.77
N ILE A 105 2.04 -19.86 -13.14
CA ILE A 105 1.35 -18.57 -12.91
C ILE A 105 1.37 -18.31 -11.42
N LEU A 106 1.85 -17.12 -11.02
CA LEU A 106 1.65 -16.58 -9.70
C LEU A 106 0.33 -15.81 -9.69
N GLU A 107 -0.66 -16.37 -8.98
CA GLU A 107 -2.00 -15.77 -8.90
C GLU A 107 -2.02 -14.65 -7.86
N LEU A 108 -2.33 -13.42 -8.27
CA LEU A 108 -2.34 -12.23 -7.42
C LEU A 108 -3.74 -11.61 -7.26
N PHE A 109 -4.80 -12.36 -7.57
CA PHE A 109 -6.18 -11.88 -7.61
C PHE A 109 -7.08 -12.45 -6.50
N HIS A 110 -6.52 -12.96 -5.41
CA HIS A 110 -7.29 -13.55 -4.31
C HIS A 110 -7.65 -12.55 -3.20
N GLY A 111 -7.34 -11.29 -3.38
CA GLY A 111 -7.73 -10.21 -2.47
C GLY A 111 -9.15 -9.69 -2.72
N PRO A 112 -9.66 -8.79 -1.87
CA PRO A 112 -11.07 -8.35 -1.88
C PRO A 112 -11.49 -7.61 -3.15
N THR A 113 -10.57 -6.99 -3.89
CA THR A 113 -10.89 -6.32 -5.17
C THR A 113 -10.47 -7.13 -6.39
N LEU A 114 -9.93 -8.32 -6.20
CA LEU A 114 -9.44 -9.21 -7.23
C LEU A 114 -8.26 -8.62 -8.05
N ALA A 115 -7.59 -7.61 -7.51
CA ALA A 115 -6.45 -6.97 -8.11
C ALA A 115 -5.19 -7.14 -7.26
N PHE A 116 -4.02 -7.28 -7.88
CA PHE A 116 -2.74 -7.39 -7.16
C PHE A 116 -2.44 -6.17 -6.27
N LYS A 117 -3.12 -5.04 -6.50
CA LYS A 117 -3.02 -3.83 -5.69
C LYS A 117 -3.43 -4.04 -4.23
N ASP A 118 -4.28 -5.03 -3.95
CA ASP A 118 -4.74 -5.36 -2.60
C ASP A 118 -3.56 -5.67 -1.66
N PHE A 119 -2.52 -6.34 -2.15
CA PHE A 119 -1.33 -6.66 -1.35
C PHE A 119 -0.67 -5.42 -0.75
N ALA A 120 -0.57 -4.36 -1.51
CA ALA A 120 0.06 -3.13 -1.04
C ALA A 120 -0.93 -2.20 -0.31
N MET A 121 -2.12 -2.00 -0.86
CA MET A 121 -3.07 -1.01 -0.37
C MET A 121 -3.62 -1.37 1.01
N LEU A 122 -3.94 -2.64 1.27
CA LEU A 122 -4.46 -3.07 2.56
C LEU A 122 -3.45 -2.85 3.68
N LEU A 123 -2.18 -3.21 3.46
CA LEU A 123 -1.14 -2.96 4.45
C LEU A 123 -0.84 -1.46 4.59
N LEU A 124 -0.84 -0.72 3.48
CA LEU A 124 -0.64 0.72 3.50
C LEU A 124 -1.70 1.42 4.38
N ALA A 125 -2.96 1.01 4.30
CA ALA A 125 -4.04 1.56 5.13
C ALA A 125 -3.79 1.30 6.63
N GLU A 126 -3.36 0.11 7.02
CA GLU A 126 -3.01 -0.20 8.41
C GLU A 126 -1.84 0.66 8.92
N LEU A 127 -0.83 0.92 8.08
CA LEU A 127 0.31 1.76 8.43
C LEU A 127 -0.08 3.24 8.56
N PHE A 128 -0.94 3.74 7.67
CA PHE A 128 -1.50 5.09 7.79
C PHE A 128 -2.32 5.25 9.05
N ASP A 129 -3.23 4.33 9.33
CA ASP A 129 -4.08 4.40 10.52
C ASP A 129 -3.25 4.36 11.81
N LEU A 130 -2.18 3.55 11.86
CA LEU A 130 -1.24 3.52 12.98
C LEU A 130 -0.55 4.89 13.18
N SER A 131 -0.01 5.48 12.10
CA SER A 131 0.70 6.76 12.16
C SER A 131 -0.25 7.89 12.55
N LEU A 132 -1.38 8.02 11.87
CA LEU A 132 -2.35 9.08 12.08
C LEU A 132 -2.97 9.03 13.48
N LYS A 133 -3.21 7.82 14.01
CA LYS A 133 -3.67 7.64 15.37
C LYS A 133 -2.62 8.09 16.40
N LYS A 134 -1.34 7.77 16.19
CA LYS A 134 -0.24 8.23 17.06
C LYS A 134 -0.10 9.76 17.05
N ARG A 135 -0.27 10.37 15.88
CA ARG A 135 -0.13 11.83 15.68
C ARG A 135 -1.41 12.60 16.02
N ASN A 136 -2.53 11.94 16.21
CA ASN A 136 -3.86 12.54 16.32
C ASN A 136 -4.17 13.48 15.13
N GLU A 137 -3.84 13.03 13.94
CA GLU A 137 -3.99 13.76 12.68
C GLU A 137 -5.00 13.09 11.77
N LYS A 138 -5.51 13.85 10.80
CA LYS A 138 -6.33 13.36 9.69
C LYS A 138 -5.72 13.81 8.37
N ILE A 139 -5.86 12.98 7.35
CA ILE A 139 -5.40 13.29 6.01
C ILE A 139 -6.50 13.08 4.98
N THR A 140 -6.28 13.67 3.80
CA THR A 140 -7.07 13.40 2.60
C THR A 140 -6.17 12.81 1.54
N ILE A 141 -6.52 11.62 1.05
CA ILE A 141 -5.89 10.99 -0.09
C ILE A 141 -6.67 11.43 -1.33
N ILE A 142 -5.94 11.95 -2.32
CA ILE A 142 -6.50 12.31 -3.61
C ILE A 142 -5.76 11.50 -4.68
N GLY A 143 -6.52 10.80 -5.52
CA GLY A 143 -5.93 9.96 -6.55
C GLY A 143 -6.72 9.94 -7.84
N ALA A 144 -6.04 9.62 -8.94
CA ALA A 144 -6.64 9.29 -10.22
C ALA A 144 -6.43 7.82 -10.53
N THR A 145 -7.44 7.18 -11.13
CA THR A 145 -7.38 5.76 -11.45
C THR A 145 -7.97 5.45 -12.82
N SER A 146 -7.43 4.41 -13.45
CA SER A 146 -8.03 3.75 -14.60
C SER A 146 -8.82 2.48 -14.21
N GLY A 147 -8.94 2.18 -12.90
CA GLY A 147 -9.70 1.05 -12.37
C GLY A 147 -9.11 0.46 -11.09
N ASP A 148 -8.22 -0.53 -11.20
CA ASP A 148 -7.75 -1.37 -10.10
C ASP A 148 -7.19 -0.62 -8.89
N THR A 149 -6.35 0.38 -9.13
CA THR A 149 -5.71 1.13 -8.03
C THR A 149 -6.73 1.89 -7.20
N GLY A 150 -7.72 2.49 -7.84
CA GLY A 150 -8.80 3.20 -7.15
C GLY A 150 -9.70 2.26 -6.36
N SER A 151 -10.08 1.13 -6.95
CA SER A 151 -10.88 0.11 -6.28
C SER A 151 -10.17 -0.42 -5.03
N ALA A 152 -8.87 -0.75 -5.15
CA ALA A 152 -8.08 -1.25 -4.03
C ALA A 152 -7.86 -0.18 -2.94
N ALA A 153 -7.62 1.08 -3.31
CA ALA A 153 -7.50 2.17 -2.35
C ALA A 153 -8.80 2.40 -1.58
N ILE A 154 -9.94 2.44 -2.27
CA ILE A 154 -11.25 2.59 -1.66
C ILE A 154 -11.52 1.44 -0.68
N GLU A 155 -11.31 0.20 -1.12
CA GLU A 155 -11.50 -0.98 -0.25
C GLU A 155 -10.62 -0.93 1.00
N ALA A 156 -9.35 -0.56 0.84
CA ALA A 156 -8.40 -0.51 1.94
C ALA A 156 -8.74 0.55 2.98
N PHE A 157 -9.20 1.72 2.56
CA PHE A 157 -9.42 2.87 3.45
C PHE A 157 -10.88 3.11 3.86
N LYS A 158 -11.86 2.33 3.37
CA LYS A 158 -13.30 2.57 3.61
C LYS A 158 -13.70 2.61 5.09
N ASN A 159 -12.95 1.97 5.96
CA ASN A 159 -13.21 1.93 7.40
C ASN A 159 -12.30 2.87 8.21
N SER A 160 -11.41 3.61 7.57
CA SER A 160 -10.51 4.53 8.27
C SER A 160 -11.28 5.73 8.82
N GLN A 161 -11.02 6.08 10.07
CA GLN A 161 -11.59 7.27 10.72
C GLN A 161 -10.73 8.53 10.51
N ASN A 162 -9.49 8.33 10.06
CA ASN A 162 -8.49 9.38 9.94
C ASN A 162 -8.13 9.72 8.49
N VAL A 163 -8.69 9.01 7.52
CA VAL A 163 -8.40 9.21 6.10
C VAL A 163 -9.68 9.46 5.32
N ASN A 164 -9.75 10.56 4.58
CA ASN A 164 -10.73 10.75 3.51
C ASN A 164 -10.10 10.37 2.18
N VAL A 165 -10.86 9.74 1.28
CA VAL A 165 -10.36 9.27 -0.01
C VAL A 165 -11.19 9.84 -1.14
N PHE A 166 -10.55 10.63 -2.00
CA PHE A 166 -11.13 11.16 -3.23
C PHE A 166 -10.46 10.47 -4.43
N ILE A 167 -11.24 9.76 -5.22
CA ILE A 167 -10.73 9.03 -6.39
C ILE A 167 -11.42 9.54 -7.65
N PHE A 168 -10.64 10.18 -8.53
CA PHE A 168 -11.09 10.59 -9.85
C PHE A 168 -10.93 9.43 -10.85
N PHE A 169 -11.97 9.18 -11.64
CA PHE A 169 -11.92 8.17 -12.69
C PHE A 169 -12.70 8.63 -13.94
N PRO A 170 -12.26 8.23 -15.16
CA PRO A 170 -12.84 8.70 -16.40
C PRO A 170 -14.19 8.02 -16.68
N LYS A 171 -15.21 8.79 -16.99
CA LYS A 171 -16.57 8.35 -17.28
C LYS A 171 -16.60 7.38 -18.46
N GLY A 172 -17.21 6.21 -18.22
CA GLY A 172 -17.36 5.19 -19.24
C GLY A 172 -16.06 4.57 -19.76
N ARG A 173 -14.92 4.83 -19.08
CA ARG A 173 -13.57 4.32 -19.48
C ARG A 173 -12.93 3.41 -18.45
N VAL A 174 -13.67 2.99 -17.44
CA VAL A 174 -13.33 1.91 -16.52
C VAL A 174 -14.30 0.76 -16.75
N SER A 175 -13.92 -0.48 -16.40
CA SER A 175 -14.82 -1.61 -16.51
C SER A 175 -16.03 -1.44 -15.57
N GLU A 176 -17.15 -2.05 -15.91
CA GLU A 176 -18.36 -1.98 -15.08
C GLU A 176 -18.15 -2.57 -13.70
N VAL A 177 -17.33 -3.62 -13.59
CA VAL A 177 -16.95 -4.22 -12.30
C VAL A 177 -16.16 -3.23 -11.45
N GLN A 178 -15.12 -2.63 -12.00
CA GLN A 178 -14.30 -1.63 -11.30
C GLN A 178 -15.11 -0.40 -10.89
N ARG A 179 -15.99 0.09 -11.78
CA ARG A 179 -16.90 1.18 -11.47
C ARG A 179 -17.77 0.84 -10.26
N LYS A 180 -18.37 -0.34 -10.25
CA LYS A 180 -19.20 -0.81 -9.12
C LYS A 180 -18.37 -0.96 -7.84
N GLN A 181 -17.19 -1.54 -7.89
CA GLN A 181 -16.30 -1.63 -6.74
C GLN A 181 -16.03 -0.26 -6.11
N MET A 182 -15.86 0.79 -6.93
CA MET A 182 -15.61 2.14 -6.43
C MET A 182 -16.88 2.85 -5.93
N THR A 183 -18.02 2.67 -6.60
CA THR A 183 -19.23 3.49 -6.37
C THR A 183 -20.28 2.87 -5.46
N THR A 184 -20.16 1.58 -5.11
CA THR A 184 -21.11 0.88 -4.23
C THR A 184 -20.51 0.54 -2.86
N THR A 185 -19.32 1.04 -2.56
CA THR A 185 -18.67 0.83 -1.26
C THR A 185 -19.31 1.71 -0.20
N ASP A 186 -19.72 1.12 0.90
CA ASP A 186 -20.27 1.82 2.06
C ASP A 186 -19.12 2.39 2.92
N GLY A 187 -18.77 3.63 2.68
CA GLY A 187 -17.75 4.35 3.46
C GLY A 187 -18.07 5.84 3.48
N SER A 188 -18.33 6.40 4.66
CA SER A 188 -18.65 7.84 4.80
C SER A 188 -17.46 8.76 4.48
N ASN A 189 -16.26 8.18 4.35
CA ASN A 189 -14.99 8.84 4.05
C ASN A 189 -14.53 8.62 2.60
N ILE A 190 -15.37 7.98 1.76
CA ILE A 190 -15.04 7.61 0.38
C ILE A 190 -15.83 8.47 -0.60
N PHE A 191 -15.11 9.12 -1.51
CA PHE A 191 -15.66 10.05 -2.49
C PHE A 191 -15.16 9.71 -3.90
N PRO A 192 -15.77 8.73 -4.59
CA PRO A 192 -15.47 8.45 -6.01
C PRO A 192 -16.09 9.53 -6.89
N ILE A 193 -15.28 10.13 -7.76
CA ILE A 193 -15.69 11.24 -8.62
C ILE A 193 -15.47 10.87 -10.08
N GLU A 194 -16.56 10.78 -10.82
CA GLU A 194 -16.54 10.50 -12.24
C GLU A 194 -16.29 11.80 -13.03
N ILE A 195 -15.28 11.79 -13.89
CA ILE A 195 -14.86 12.92 -14.72
C ILE A 195 -15.23 12.66 -16.18
N ASP A 196 -15.87 13.63 -16.81
CA ASP A 196 -16.15 13.60 -18.25
C ASP A 196 -14.87 13.96 -19.02
N GLY A 197 -14.02 12.94 -19.22
CA GLY A 197 -12.70 13.09 -19.80
C GLY A 197 -11.94 11.77 -19.91
N THR A 198 -10.62 11.86 -19.99
CA THR A 198 -9.69 10.75 -20.05
C THR A 198 -9.05 10.48 -18.69
N PHE A 199 -8.28 9.39 -18.58
CA PHE A 199 -7.46 9.15 -17.41
C PHE A 199 -6.38 10.23 -17.21
N ASP A 200 -5.82 10.75 -18.31
CA ASP A 200 -4.84 11.83 -18.24
C ASP A 200 -5.46 13.14 -17.70
N ASP A 201 -6.72 13.41 -18.03
CA ASP A 201 -7.46 14.55 -17.46
C ASP A 201 -7.64 14.38 -15.96
N CYS A 202 -7.99 13.19 -15.49
CA CYS A 202 -8.06 12.87 -14.05
C CYS A 202 -6.71 13.07 -13.36
N GLN A 203 -5.61 12.63 -13.99
CA GLN A 203 -4.26 12.83 -13.45
C GLN A 203 -3.84 14.30 -13.41
N ASN A 204 -4.21 15.07 -14.42
CA ASN A 204 -3.89 16.50 -14.45
C ASN A 204 -4.64 17.25 -13.34
N ILE A 205 -5.91 16.93 -13.09
CA ILE A 205 -6.65 17.48 -11.95
C ILE A 205 -5.91 17.20 -10.62
N VAL A 206 -5.44 15.97 -10.42
CA VAL A 206 -4.67 15.64 -9.20
C VAL A 206 -3.40 16.48 -9.12
N LYS A 207 -2.64 16.62 -10.22
CA LYS A 207 -1.40 17.42 -10.23
C LYS A 207 -1.64 18.91 -9.98
N ASP A 208 -2.77 19.43 -10.43
CA ASP A 208 -3.13 20.86 -10.27
C ASP A 208 -3.57 21.18 -8.82
N LEU A 209 -3.89 20.15 -8.03
CA LEU A 209 -4.26 20.27 -6.61
C LEU A 209 -3.04 20.29 -5.66
N PHE A 210 -1.86 19.91 -6.13
CA PHE A 210 -0.61 19.84 -5.37
C PHE A 210 0.46 20.80 -5.93
#